data_916fafcc85e8bb32d7a227c1def5e67d
#
_entry.id   916fafcc85e8bb32d7a227c1def5e67d
#
_cell.length_a   1.000
_cell.length_b   1.000
_cell.length_c   1.000
_cell.angle_alpha   90.00
_cell.angle_beta   90.00
_cell.angle_gamma   90.00
#
_symmetry.space_group_name_H-M   'P 1'
#
loop_
_entity.id
_entity.type
_entity.pdbx_description
1 polymer ?
#
loop_
_entity_poly.entity_id
_entity_poly.type
_entity_poly.pdbx_seq_one_letter_code
_entity_poly.pdbx_strand_id
1 'polypeptide(L)'
;MTRRLPQQPGEWIDRDTKVSFRFEGRLYEGYAGDTISSALWAAGVRVLGRSFKYHRPRGIFSFADDDSNVMLESGEATNIRGDITQLREGLELRAVNTFGGVQGDRLRLMDRFGAFTPVGFYYKAFHSPKRLFPFYERQIRKIAGLGSINPTRFSPPSPKDYAHVDVLVVGSGPAGLSAALAAAHSGARVLVVERLPRAGGTLHYQLGYDRSLQERGAALLDEVRSLDAIELRTSTTAVGHYADGWVGLVDERRLTKIRCGAVVIATGCHEQPAVFRNNDLPGVMLATAAQRLLRHYAVRPFKRCVVFTANVDGYRAALDFQRAGVGVAAVVDLRPEGETSNVGRALREAGTPTLTGSMVYVADPTRGKRGVRSVTVRNAGDTGLNPSSGERRFECDGIAVSVGWAPADGLIRQVHGRMEYLENLEQFVPVDLPPGVFVAGRVNGVYEVLSQIDDGERAGSEAAEYVGFDSGTVPTSRRSQAPRSHPYPIVPHPSGKNFIDFDEDIQLKDIENAVAEGFDNVELLKRYSTFGMGPSQGRHSNLLSLRVLARLRGEPMAGKQTTTSRPFTTPVPLSHLAGRIFTPRRRTPQHHFHEQHDAQFTYAADWLRPEYYRRLGK
;
A
#
# COMPACT_ATOMS: atom_id res chain seq x y z
N MET A 1 -7.68 -29.55 5.02
CA MET A 1 -6.20 -29.55 5.05
C MET A 1 -5.75 -28.11 5.21
N THR A 2 -5.02 -27.84 6.28
CA THR A 2 -4.41 -26.52 6.51
C THR A 2 -3.37 -26.24 5.44
N ARG A 3 -3.25 -24.96 5.02
CA ARG A 3 -2.18 -24.55 4.07
C ARG A 3 -0.90 -24.11 4.79
N ARG A 4 -0.78 -24.40 6.06
CA ARG A 4 0.40 -24.12 6.86
C ARG A 4 1.53 -25.07 6.45
N LEU A 5 2.69 -24.51 6.16
CA LEU A 5 3.91 -25.25 5.89
C LEU A 5 4.56 -25.73 7.21
N PRO A 6 5.49 -26.68 7.16
CA PRO A 6 6.41 -26.93 8.27
C PRO A 6 7.09 -25.64 8.72
N GLN A 7 7.63 -25.64 9.93
CA GLN A 7 8.33 -24.49 10.49
C GLN A 7 9.39 -23.95 9.53
N GLN A 8 9.37 -22.63 9.35
CA GLN A 8 10.31 -21.93 8.48
C GLN A 8 11.27 -21.08 9.33
N PRO A 9 12.56 -21.01 8.97
CA PRO A 9 13.49 -20.10 9.64
C PRO A 9 12.99 -18.67 9.56
N GLY A 10 12.98 -17.96 10.70
CA GLY A 10 12.60 -16.55 10.75
C GLY A 10 11.10 -16.26 10.62
N GLU A 11 10.23 -17.27 10.68
CA GLU A 11 8.77 -17.04 10.70
C GLU A 11 8.36 -16.18 11.90
N TRP A 12 7.27 -15.46 11.75
CA TRP A 12 6.81 -14.47 12.73
C TRP A 12 5.80 -15.03 13.73
N ILE A 13 5.25 -16.21 13.45
CA ILE A 13 4.27 -16.88 14.29
C ILE A 13 4.93 -17.66 15.43
N ASP A 14 4.23 -17.69 16.57
CA ASP A 14 4.53 -18.57 17.69
C ASP A 14 3.60 -19.79 17.62
N ARG A 15 4.17 -20.96 17.29
CA ARG A 15 3.39 -22.19 17.07
C ARG A 15 2.89 -22.85 18.35
N ASP A 16 3.43 -22.46 19.48
CA ASP A 16 3.03 -23.00 20.78
C ASP A 16 1.79 -22.27 21.32
N THR A 17 1.52 -21.05 20.83
CA THR A 17 0.42 -20.22 21.26
C THR A 17 -0.65 -20.15 20.17
N LYS A 18 -1.72 -20.94 20.32
CA LYS A 18 -2.90 -20.89 19.46
C LYS A 18 -3.80 -19.73 19.85
N VAL A 19 -4.46 -19.14 18.86
CA VAL A 19 -5.41 -18.02 19.00
C VAL A 19 -6.68 -18.36 18.25
N SER A 20 -7.82 -18.29 18.94
CA SER A 20 -9.15 -18.56 18.38
C SER A 20 -9.89 -17.26 18.09
N PHE A 21 -10.55 -17.18 16.93
CA PHE A 21 -11.33 -16.02 16.52
C PHE A 21 -12.51 -16.42 15.63
N ARG A 22 -13.44 -15.48 15.43
CA ARG A 22 -14.57 -15.69 14.53
C ARG A 22 -14.50 -14.77 13.32
N PHE A 23 -14.75 -15.33 12.14
CA PHE A 23 -14.94 -14.56 10.91
C PHE A 23 -16.28 -14.97 10.28
N GLU A 24 -17.16 -13.99 10.04
CA GLU A 24 -18.52 -14.23 9.52
C GLU A 24 -19.30 -15.27 10.35
N GLY A 25 -19.14 -15.23 11.66
CA GLY A 25 -19.78 -16.12 12.63
C GLY A 25 -19.15 -17.52 12.75
N ARG A 26 -18.16 -17.88 11.92
CA ARG A 26 -17.46 -19.18 11.98
C ARG A 26 -16.19 -19.08 12.80
N LEU A 27 -15.94 -20.09 13.62
CA LEU A 27 -14.72 -20.20 14.42
C LEU A 27 -13.54 -20.65 13.55
N TYR A 28 -12.41 -19.99 13.75
CA TYR A 28 -11.11 -20.31 13.13
C TYR A 28 -10.01 -20.27 14.18
N GLU A 29 -8.92 -20.97 13.92
CA GLU A 29 -7.70 -20.95 14.71
C GLU A 29 -6.53 -20.42 13.89
N GLY A 30 -5.67 -19.63 14.52
CA GLY A 30 -4.36 -19.20 14.04
C GLY A 30 -3.33 -19.36 15.15
N TYR A 31 -2.20 -18.68 15.00
CA TYR A 31 -1.14 -18.64 15.99
C TYR A 31 -0.89 -17.19 16.43
N ALA A 32 -0.34 -17.00 17.63
CA ALA A 32 0.16 -15.69 18.03
C ALA A 32 1.22 -15.20 17.02
N GLY A 33 1.14 -13.92 16.64
CA GLY A 33 1.95 -13.35 15.56
C GLY A 33 1.34 -13.45 14.16
N ASP A 34 0.30 -14.29 13.93
CA ASP A 34 -0.47 -14.23 12.69
C ASP A 34 -1.14 -12.86 12.52
N THR A 35 -1.33 -12.44 11.27
CA THR A 35 -2.36 -11.46 10.93
C THR A 35 -3.71 -12.16 10.73
N ILE A 36 -4.79 -11.39 10.75
CA ILE A 36 -6.12 -11.93 10.49
C ILE A 36 -6.16 -12.64 9.13
N SER A 37 -5.62 -12.00 8.09
CA SER A 37 -5.59 -12.56 6.72
C SER A 37 -4.72 -13.81 6.60
N SER A 38 -3.55 -13.85 7.26
CA SER A 38 -2.67 -15.03 7.19
C SER A 38 -3.32 -16.26 7.83
N ALA A 39 -3.99 -16.08 8.98
CA ALA A 39 -4.72 -17.15 9.65
C ALA A 39 -5.90 -17.66 8.80
N LEU A 40 -6.70 -16.76 8.23
CA LEU A 40 -7.81 -17.12 7.34
C LEU A 40 -7.33 -17.84 6.08
N TRP A 41 -6.23 -17.36 5.46
CA TRP A 41 -5.66 -17.99 4.27
C TRP A 41 -5.09 -19.38 4.58
N ALA A 42 -4.44 -19.55 5.73
CA ALA A 42 -3.99 -20.84 6.24
C ALA A 42 -5.14 -21.81 6.45
N ALA A 43 -6.29 -21.33 6.94
CA ALA A 43 -7.53 -22.10 7.10
C ALA A 43 -8.26 -22.39 5.76
N GLY A 44 -7.74 -21.91 4.63
CA GLY A 44 -8.31 -22.14 3.30
C GLY A 44 -9.39 -21.16 2.88
N VAL A 45 -9.65 -20.10 3.65
CA VAL A 45 -10.56 -19.02 3.26
C VAL A 45 -9.93 -18.16 2.19
N ARG A 46 -10.59 -18.06 1.03
CA ARG A 46 -10.09 -17.32 -0.14
C ARG A 46 -10.77 -15.99 -0.35
N VAL A 47 -12.06 -15.93 -0.06
CA VAL A 47 -12.85 -14.71 -0.19
C VAL A 47 -12.91 -14.05 1.17
N LEU A 48 -12.21 -12.93 1.30
CA LEU A 48 -12.04 -12.17 2.54
C LEU A 48 -12.84 -10.87 2.54
N GLY A 49 -13.24 -10.40 1.37
CA GLY A 49 -14.02 -9.19 1.19
C GLY A 49 -14.79 -9.18 -0.12
N ARG A 50 -15.47 -8.06 -0.37
CA ARG A 50 -16.19 -7.77 -1.61
C ARG A 50 -15.78 -6.41 -2.15
N SER A 51 -15.72 -6.30 -3.48
CA SER A 51 -15.40 -5.03 -4.11
C SER A 51 -16.50 -3.98 -3.91
N PHE A 52 -16.12 -2.73 -3.99
CA PHE A 52 -16.97 -1.58 -3.66
C PHE A 52 -18.20 -1.46 -4.58
N LYS A 53 -18.01 -1.48 -5.90
CA LYS A 53 -19.05 -1.18 -6.88
C LYS A 53 -19.76 -2.43 -7.40
N TYR A 54 -19.00 -3.48 -7.69
CA TYR A 54 -19.53 -4.69 -8.33
C TYR A 54 -19.78 -5.83 -7.36
N HIS A 55 -19.41 -5.70 -6.09
CA HIS A 55 -19.50 -6.76 -5.09
C HIS A 55 -18.86 -8.09 -5.51
N ARG A 56 -17.79 -7.99 -6.32
CA ARG A 56 -16.99 -9.14 -6.75
C ARG A 56 -16.19 -9.69 -5.57
N PRO A 57 -15.98 -11.02 -5.50
CA PRO A 57 -15.15 -11.59 -4.45
C PRO A 57 -13.72 -11.03 -4.49
N ARG A 58 -13.18 -10.67 -3.33
CA ARG A 58 -11.81 -10.18 -3.13
C ARG A 58 -11.07 -11.09 -2.14
N GLY A 59 -9.77 -11.24 -2.35
CA GLY A 59 -8.85 -11.94 -1.45
C GLY A 59 -7.63 -11.07 -1.13
N ILE A 60 -6.58 -11.66 -0.59
CA ILE A 60 -5.29 -10.99 -0.38
C ILE A 60 -4.73 -10.56 -1.74
N PHE A 61 -4.29 -9.30 -1.82
CA PHE A 61 -3.67 -8.73 -3.01
C PHE A 61 -2.23 -8.27 -2.77
N SER A 62 -1.99 -7.23 -1.96
CA SER A 62 -0.65 -6.75 -1.63
C SER A 62 -0.12 -7.29 -0.31
N PHE A 63 -0.99 -7.72 0.57
CA PHE A 63 -0.68 -8.17 1.92
C PHE A 63 0.18 -7.15 2.67
N ALA A 64 -0.22 -5.90 2.59
CA ALA A 64 0.42 -4.75 3.19
C ALA A 64 -0.63 -3.73 3.67
N ASP A 65 -0.18 -2.60 4.22
CA ASP A 65 -1.07 -1.53 4.71
C ASP A 65 -1.83 -0.78 3.59
N ASP A 66 -1.48 -1.03 2.35
CA ASP A 66 -2.13 -0.49 1.17
C ASP A 66 -3.18 -1.43 0.55
N ASP A 67 -3.37 -2.63 1.10
CA ASP A 67 -4.41 -3.56 0.67
C ASP A 67 -5.79 -3.15 1.20
N SER A 68 -6.69 -2.81 0.30
CA SER A 68 -8.08 -2.46 0.62
C SER A 68 -9.06 -3.62 0.48
N ASN A 69 -8.61 -4.75 -0.07
CA ASN A 69 -9.48 -5.90 -0.33
C ASN A 69 -9.92 -6.62 0.94
N VAL A 70 -9.14 -6.50 2.03
CA VAL A 70 -9.42 -7.16 3.31
C VAL A 70 -9.66 -6.12 4.40
N MET A 71 -10.77 -5.40 4.25
CA MET A 71 -11.26 -4.47 5.26
C MET A 71 -12.37 -5.11 6.06
N LEU A 72 -12.19 -5.10 7.37
CA LEU A 72 -13.04 -5.81 8.33
C LEU A 72 -13.59 -4.83 9.38
N GLU A 73 -14.63 -5.27 10.07
CA GLU A 73 -15.15 -4.61 11.27
C GLU A 73 -15.33 -5.61 12.41
N SER A 74 -15.21 -5.11 13.62
CA SER A 74 -15.55 -5.82 14.84
C SER A 74 -16.59 -5.01 15.62
N GLY A 75 -17.11 -5.55 16.73
CA GLY A 75 -17.91 -4.75 17.67
C GLY A 75 -17.14 -3.55 18.23
N GLU A 76 -15.84 -3.53 18.08
CA GLU A 76 -14.92 -2.55 18.67
C GLU A 76 -14.37 -1.52 17.69
N ALA A 77 -14.07 -1.91 16.47
CA ALA A 77 -13.42 -1.04 15.49
C ALA A 77 -13.96 -1.29 14.09
N THR A 78 -13.96 -0.25 13.27
CA THR A 78 -14.28 -0.30 11.84
C THR A 78 -13.00 -0.15 11.01
N ASN A 79 -13.07 -0.59 9.74
CA ASN A 79 -11.96 -0.49 8.79
C ASN A 79 -10.66 -1.13 9.28
N ILE A 80 -10.79 -2.27 9.98
CA ILE A 80 -9.66 -3.10 10.40
C ILE A 80 -9.02 -3.67 9.12
N ARG A 81 -7.73 -3.42 8.92
CA ARG A 81 -6.97 -3.99 7.81
C ARG A 81 -6.46 -5.37 8.19
N GLY A 82 -7.09 -6.41 7.65
CA GLY A 82 -6.80 -7.79 8.01
C GLY A 82 -5.37 -8.24 7.71
N ASP A 83 -4.72 -7.61 6.74
CA ASP A 83 -3.37 -7.98 6.28
C ASP A 83 -2.25 -7.54 7.22
N ILE A 84 -2.48 -6.51 8.04
CA ILE A 84 -1.49 -5.97 8.96
C ILE A 84 -1.90 -6.04 10.43
N THR A 85 -3.18 -6.29 10.70
CA THR A 85 -3.67 -6.39 12.08
C THR A 85 -3.37 -7.76 12.65
N GLN A 86 -2.63 -7.78 13.76
CA GLN A 86 -2.32 -9.02 14.46
C GLN A 86 -3.57 -9.67 15.05
N LEU A 87 -3.58 -11.00 14.98
CA LEU A 87 -4.64 -11.81 15.52
C LEU A 87 -4.62 -11.76 17.05
N ARG A 88 -5.81 -11.64 17.67
CA ARG A 88 -6.01 -11.66 19.11
C ARG A 88 -7.13 -12.64 19.47
N GLU A 89 -7.06 -13.23 20.65
CA GLU A 89 -8.06 -14.16 21.16
C GLU A 89 -9.44 -13.50 21.24
N GLY A 90 -10.46 -14.24 20.80
CA GLY A 90 -11.85 -13.82 20.91
C GLY A 90 -12.31 -12.75 19.92
N LEU A 91 -11.50 -12.35 18.92
CA LEU A 91 -11.94 -11.39 17.90
C LEU A 91 -13.16 -11.92 17.15
N GLU A 92 -14.20 -11.07 17.02
CA GLU A 92 -15.35 -11.31 16.16
C GLU A 92 -15.33 -10.33 15.00
N LEU A 93 -15.16 -10.86 13.78
CA LEU A 93 -14.88 -10.09 12.58
C LEU A 93 -15.92 -10.34 11.50
N ARG A 94 -16.28 -9.26 10.79
CA ARG A 94 -17.09 -9.29 9.57
C ARG A 94 -16.42 -8.46 8.49
N ALA A 95 -16.59 -8.85 7.23
CA ALA A 95 -16.14 -8.03 6.12
C ALA A 95 -17.07 -6.81 5.97
N VAL A 96 -16.46 -5.65 5.76
CA VAL A 96 -17.21 -4.45 5.37
C VAL A 96 -17.74 -4.59 3.95
N ASN A 97 -18.66 -3.70 3.54
CA ASN A 97 -19.22 -3.67 2.19
C ASN A 97 -19.88 -4.99 1.77
N THR A 98 -20.58 -5.67 2.68
CA THR A 98 -21.36 -6.88 2.39
C THR A 98 -22.78 -6.77 2.92
N PHE A 99 -23.75 -7.35 2.19
CA PHE A 99 -25.16 -7.42 2.58
C PHE A 99 -25.59 -8.88 2.71
N GLY A 100 -25.40 -9.44 3.90
CA GLY A 100 -25.64 -10.86 4.19
C GLY A 100 -24.33 -11.68 4.26
N GLY A 101 -23.20 -11.01 4.52
CA GLY A 101 -21.87 -11.58 4.69
C GLY A 101 -21.17 -11.91 3.38
N VAL A 102 -19.86 -12.17 3.47
CA VAL A 102 -18.98 -12.40 2.31
C VAL A 102 -19.49 -13.49 1.36
N GLN A 103 -20.04 -14.58 1.89
CA GLN A 103 -20.48 -15.74 1.09
C GLN A 103 -21.88 -15.57 0.52
N GLY A 104 -22.77 -14.88 1.24
CA GLY A 104 -24.18 -14.71 0.93
C GLY A 104 -24.57 -13.33 0.42
N ASP A 105 -23.61 -12.52 0.01
CA ASP A 105 -23.83 -11.13 -0.38
C ASP A 105 -24.91 -10.97 -1.45
N ARG A 106 -25.99 -10.26 -1.09
CA ARG A 106 -27.17 -10.05 -1.93
C ARG A 106 -26.86 -9.15 -3.13
N LEU A 107 -25.92 -8.22 -2.97
CA LEU A 107 -25.53 -7.28 -4.04
C LEU A 107 -24.56 -7.87 -5.06
N ARG A 108 -24.13 -9.12 -4.94
CA ARG A 108 -23.29 -9.82 -5.95
C ARG A 108 -23.85 -9.77 -7.39
N LEU A 109 -25.14 -9.49 -7.54
CA LEU A 109 -25.78 -9.33 -8.86
C LEU A 109 -25.31 -8.04 -9.57
N MET A 110 -24.81 -7.05 -8.86
CA MET A 110 -24.29 -5.80 -9.43
C MET A 110 -23.16 -6.06 -10.44
N ASP A 111 -22.42 -7.14 -10.31
CA ASP A 111 -21.41 -7.54 -11.30
C ASP A 111 -21.99 -7.77 -12.72
N ARG A 112 -23.27 -8.15 -12.82
CA ARG A 112 -23.97 -8.32 -14.11
C ARG A 112 -24.54 -7.00 -14.64
N PHE A 113 -24.82 -6.06 -13.75
CA PHE A 113 -25.43 -4.76 -14.07
C PHE A 113 -24.41 -3.64 -14.22
N GLY A 114 -23.12 -3.95 -14.33
CA GLY A 114 -22.03 -2.98 -14.42
C GLY A 114 -22.13 -1.98 -15.59
N ALA A 115 -22.92 -2.29 -16.62
CA ALA A 115 -23.20 -1.36 -17.72
C ALA A 115 -24.04 -0.16 -17.27
N PHE A 116 -24.83 -0.29 -16.20
CA PHE A 116 -25.68 0.78 -15.66
C PHE A 116 -24.97 1.69 -14.65
N THR A 117 -23.73 1.38 -14.31
CA THR A 117 -22.92 2.17 -13.37
C THR A 117 -21.60 2.60 -14.04
N PRO A 118 -21.62 3.34 -15.16
CA PRO A 118 -20.41 3.86 -15.78
C PRO A 118 -19.74 4.88 -14.85
N VAL A 119 -18.49 5.19 -15.11
CA VAL A 119 -17.82 6.30 -14.43
C VAL A 119 -18.61 7.61 -14.68
N GLY A 120 -18.71 8.44 -13.67
CA GLY A 120 -19.53 9.65 -13.72
C GLY A 120 -21.04 9.40 -13.67
N PHE A 121 -21.50 8.16 -13.43
CA PHE A 121 -22.95 7.86 -13.35
C PHE A 121 -23.67 8.76 -12.35
N TYR A 122 -23.00 9.18 -11.28
CA TYR A 122 -23.53 10.08 -10.27
C TYR A 122 -23.95 11.43 -10.83
N TYR A 123 -23.19 11.95 -11.78
CA TYR A 123 -23.51 13.19 -12.50
C TYR A 123 -24.57 12.99 -13.59
N LYS A 124 -24.69 11.78 -14.12
CA LYS A 124 -25.53 11.48 -15.30
C LYS A 124 -26.92 10.94 -14.92
N ALA A 125 -27.02 10.10 -13.87
CA ALA A 125 -28.21 9.29 -13.64
C ALA A 125 -29.15 9.81 -12.56
N PHE A 126 -28.69 10.58 -11.57
CA PHE A 126 -29.47 10.90 -10.37
C PHE A 126 -29.72 12.40 -10.16
N HIS A 127 -29.40 13.23 -11.14
CA HIS A 127 -29.57 14.69 -11.03
C HIS A 127 -30.99 15.18 -11.25
N SER A 128 -31.87 14.38 -11.84
CA SER A 128 -33.23 14.74 -12.16
C SER A 128 -34.25 13.69 -11.72
N PRO A 129 -35.38 14.08 -11.10
CA PRO A 129 -35.69 15.42 -10.61
C PRO A 129 -34.92 15.79 -9.34
N LYS A 130 -34.47 17.04 -9.22
CA LYS A 130 -33.66 17.52 -8.09
C LYS A 130 -34.23 17.21 -6.71
N ARG A 131 -35.55 17.12 -6.58
CA ARG A 131 -36.25 16.79 -5.31
C ARG A 131 -35.96 15.37 -4.81
N LEU A 132 -35.60 14.41 -5.68
CA LEU A 132 -35.30 13.04 -5.33
C LEU A 132 -33.82 12.83 -5.07
N PHE A 133 -32.97 13.79 -5.39
CA PHE A 133 -31.51 13.66 -5.20
C PHE A 133 -31.12 13.33 -3.74
N PRO A 134 -31.67 13.96 -2.67
CA PRO A 134 -31.33 13.59 -1.28
C PRO A 134 -31.71 12.16 -0.92
N PHE A 135 -32.77 11.63 -1.54
CA PHE A 135 -33.16 10.21 -1.35
C PHE A 135 -32.16 9.27 -2.03
N TYR A 136 -31.81 9.54 -3.30
CA TYR A 136 -30.82 8.74 -4.02
C TYR A 136 -29.46 8.81 -3.35
N GLU A 137 -29.02 9.99 -2.94
CA GLU A 137 -27.77 10.17 -2.21
C GLU A 137 -27.72 9.35 -0.94
N ARG A 138 -28.79 9.35 -0.15
CA ARG A 138 -28.87 8.54 1.09
C ARG A 138 -28.79 7.05 0.81
N GLN A 139 -29.42 6.55 -0.25
CA GLN A 139 -29.35 5.14 -0.62
C GLN A 139 -27.95 4.78 -1.12
N ILE A 140 -27.35 5.60 -1.98
CA ILE A 140 -26.00 5.40 -2.48
C ILE A 140 -24.99 5.38 -1.33
N ARG A 141 -25.09 6.32 -0.37
CA ARG A 141 -24.24 6.31 0.83
C ARG A 141 -24.36 5.02 1.65
N LYS A 142 -25.56 4.45 1.78
CA LYS A 142 -25.74 3.18 2.49
C LYS A 142 -25.10 1.99 1.76
N ILE A 143 -25.12 2.03 0.43
CA ILE A 143 -24.56 0.96 -0.41
C ILE A 143 -23.03 1.13 -0.53
N ALA A 144 -22.55 2.37 -0.58
CA ALA A 144 -21.15 2.73 -0.76
C ALA A 144 -20.33 2.72 0.56
N GLY A 145 -20.80 2.04 1.58
CA GLY A 145 -20.20 2.09 2.91
C GLY A 145 -18.93 1.26 3.06
N LEU A 146 -17.90 1.85 3.64
CA LEU A 146 -16.73 1.16 4.18
C LEU A 146 -16.93 0.84 5.67
N GLY A 147 -18.06 0.18 6.00
CA GLY A 147 -18.49 -0.09 7.37
C GLY A 147 -19.30 1.04 8.00
N SER A 148 -19.77 0.83 9.22
CA SER A 148 -20.60 1.76 9.97
C SER A 148 -19.89 2.22 11.23
N ILE A 149 -19.84 3.55 11.44
CA ILE A 149 -19.34 4.12 12.69
C ILE A 149 -20.37 3.87 13.79
N ASN A 150 -19.92 3.37 14.94
CA ASN A 150 -20.74 3.31 16.15
C ASN A 150 -20.56 4.60 16.98
N PRO A 151 -21.50 5.56 16.91
CA PRO A 151 -21.35 6.85 17.59
C PRO A 151 -21.51 6.76 19.11
N THR A 152 -22.02 5.64 19.63
CA THR A 152 -22.20 5.45 21.08
C THR A 152 -20.93 4.97 21.77
N ARG A 153 -19.92 4.60 20.98
CA ARG A 153 -18.66 4.10 21.51
C ARG A 153 -17.71 5.25 21.76
N PHE A 154 -17.35 5.45 23.00
CA PHE A 154 -16.35 6.42 23.41
C PHE A 154 -14.95 5.79 23.34
N SER A 155 -14.03 6.46 22.63
CA SER A 155 -12.62 6.15 22.64
C SER A 155 -11.89 7.35 23.28
N PRO A 156 -11.23 7.17 24.43
CA PRO A 156 -10.54 8.30 25.08
C PRO A 156 -9.41 8.81 24.19
N PRO A 157 -9.07 10.11 24.27
CA PRO A 157 -7.91 10.66 23.59
C PRO A 157 -6.62 9.94 23.99
N SER A 158 -5.81 9.57 23.02
CA SER A 158 -4.50 8.95 23.28
C SER A 158 -3.48 9.99 23.79
N PRO A 159 -2.47 9.56 24.56
CA PRO A 159 -1.33 10.41 24.92
C PRO A 159 -0.65 11.00 23.68
N LYS A 160 -0.09 12.19 23.84
CA LYS A 160 0.71 12.89 22.84
C LYS A 160 2.06 13.21 23.43
N ASP A 161 3.11 12.67 22.81
CA ASP A 161 4.48 12.87 23.22
C ASP A 161 5.18 13.86 22.30
N TYR A 162 6.24 14.47 22.82
CA TYR A 162 7.16 15.31 22.08
C TYR A 162 8.57 14.74 22.23
N ALA A 163 9.31 14.67 21.13
CA ALA A 163 10.66 14.15 21.12
C ALA A 163 11.57 14.98 20.21
N HIS A 164 12.88 14.83 20.41
CA HIS A 164 13.92 15.41 19.57
C HIS A 164 14.97 14.35 19.27
N VAL A 165 15.47 14.36 18.04
CA VAL A 165 16.55 13.48 17.58
C VAL A 165 17.40 14.23 16.55
N ASP A 166 18.68 13.88 16.47
CA ASP A 166 19.56 14.47 15.48
C ASP A 166 19.19 13.98 14.07
N VAL A 167 19.05 12.65 13.91
CA VAL A 167 18.65 12.03 12.63
C VAL A 167 17.48 11.07 12.85
N LEU A 168 16.38 11.27 12.10
CA LEU A 168 15.27 10.33 12.01
C LEU A 168 15.42 9.50 10.72
N VAL A 169 15.41 8.18 10.84
CA VAL A 169 15.38 7.26 9.70
C VAL A 169 14.00 6.63 9.60
N VAL A 170 13.30 6.80 8.47
CA VAL A 170 11.96 6.24 8.23
C VAL A 170 12.06 5.02 7.32
N GLY A 171 11.84 3.85 7.90
CA GLY A 171 11.96 2.54 7.27
C GLY A 171 13.27 1.83 7.66
N SER A 172 13.15 0.56 8.04
CA SER A 172 14.25 -0.29 8.51
C SER A 172 14.64 -1.37 7.49
N GLY A 173 14.46 -1.11 6.20
CA GLY A 173 15.04 -1.96 5.15
C GLY A 173 16.57 -1.84 5.09
N PRO A 174 17.24 -2.55 4.15
CA PRO A 174 18.71 -2.53 4.04
C PRO A 174 19.29 -1.11 4.04
N ALA A 175 18.71 -0.20 3.25
CA ALA A 175 19.16 1.18 3.17
C ALA A 175 18.93 1.96 4.47
N GLY A 176 17.77 1.78 5.13
CA GLY A 176 17.48 2.48 6.38
C GLY A 176 18.37 2.02 7.54
N LEU A 177 18.63 0.71 7.66
CA LEU A 177 19.54 0.18 8.66
C LEU A 177 20.97 0.70 8.45
N SER A 178 21.45 0.70 7.20
CA SER A 178 22.76 1.22 6.86
C SER A 178 22.87 2.73 7.11
N ALA A 179 21.82 3.51 6.78
CA ALA A 179 21.78 4.94 7.06
C ALA A 179 21.85 5.22 8.57
N ALA A 180 21.15 4.41 9.37
CA ALA A 180 21.19 4.56 10.82
C ALA A 180 22.59 4.29 11.40
N LEU A 181 23.28 3.24 10.91
CA LEU A 181 24.65 2.93 11.31
C LEU A 181 25.61 4.07 10.94
N ALA A 182 25.56 4.53 9.70
CA ALA A 182 26.46 5.58 9.23
C ALA A 182 26.30 6.89 10.06
N ALA A 183 25.05 7.30 10.32
CA ALA A 183 24.77 8.47 11.14
C ALA A 183 25.22 8.29 12.60
N ALA A 184 24.99 7.10 13.19
CA ALA A 184 25.39 6.80 14.56
C ALA A 184 26.91 6.72 14.72
N HIS A 185 27.61 6.13 13.75
CA HIS A 185 29.09 6.09 13.76
C HIS A 185 29.72 7.49 13.64
N SER A 186 29.04 8.44 13.01
CA SER A 186 29.43 9.86 13.00
C SER A 186 29.18 10.57 14.33
N GLY A 187 28.48 9.93 15.29
CA GLY A 187 28.18 10.49 16.62
C GLY A 187 26.77 11.05 16.79
N ALA A 188 25.91 10.98 15.77
CA ALA A 188 24.54 11.45 15.87
C ALA A 188 23.65 10.48 16.68
N ARG A 189 22.66 11.02 17.40
CA ARG A 189 21.58 10.22 17.99
C ARG A 189 20.55 9.91 16.91
N VAL A 190 20.26 8.64 16.70
CA VAL A 190 19.40 8.19 15.62
C VAL A 190 18.13 7.53 16.16
N LEU A 191 17.00 7.88 15.60
CA LEU A 191 15.76 7.12 15.75
C LEU A 191 15.41 6.46 14.43
N VAL A 192 15.28 5.13 14.44
CA VAL A 192 14.75 4.36 13.31
C VAL A 192 13.31 4.00 13.60
N VAL A 193 12.39 4.32 12.69
CA VAL A 193 10.97 3.91 12.80
C VAL A 193 10.59 2.93 11.71
N GLU A 194 9.92 1.85 12.11
CA GLU A 194 9.44 0.78 11.24
C GLU A 194 7.97 0.48 11.52
N ARG A 195 7.14 0.51 10.49
CA ARG A 195 5.70 0.24 10.60
C ARG A 195 5.36 -1.22 10.91
N LEU A 196 6.20 -2.16 10.45
CA LEU A 196 6.03 -3.57 10.73
C LEU A 196 6.51 -3.93 12.14
N PRO A 197 6.05 -5.06 12.71
CA PRO A 197 6.46 -5.49 14.04
C PRO A 197 7.92 -5.94 14.12
N ARG A 198 8.57 -6.18 12.99
CA ARG A 198 9.98 -6.56 12.89
C ARG A 198 10.72 -5.69 11.89
N ALA A 199 11.89 -5.22 12.29
CA ALA A 199 12.79 -4.45 11.43
C ALA A 199 13.52 -5.37 10.45
N GLY A 200 13.88 -4.85 9.26
CA GLY A 200 14.60 -5.58 8.21
C GLY A 200 13.96 -5.46 6.83
N GLY A 201 12.70 -5.06 6.76
CA GLY A 201 12.00 -4.83 5.49
C GLY A 201 12.05 -6.05 4.56
N THR A 202 12.57 -5.86 3.34
CA THR A 202 12.67 -6.91 2.31
C THR A 202 13.65 -8.04 2.63
N LEU A 203 14.56 -7.85 3.59
CA LEU A 203 15.50 -8.88 4.04
C LEU A 203 14.78 -10.13 4.55
N HIS A 204 13.58 -9.97 5.12
CA HIS A 204 12.82 -11.09 5.68
C HIS A 204 12.12 -11.98 4.66
N TYR A 205 11.81 -11.49 3.46
CA TYR A 205 10.94 -12.25 2.55
C TYR A 205 11.41 -12.32 1.10
N GLN A 206 12.29 -11.44 0.63
CA GLN A 206 12.75 -11.44 -0.76
C GLN A 206 14.08 -12.16 -1.00
N LEU A 207 14.78 -12.58 0.04
CA LEU A 207 16.10 -13.21 -0.06
C LEU A 207 16.11 -14.74 0.08
N GLY A 208 14.96 -15.41 -0.02
CA GLY A 208 14.87 -16.85 0.12
C GLY A 208 15.69 -17.65 -0.90
N TYR A 209 16.15 -17.00 -1.95
CA TYR A 209 16.98 -17.57 -3.00
C TYR A 209 18.50 -17.41 -2.74
N ASP A 210 18.94 -16.56 -1.80
CA ASP A 210 20.34 -16.20 -1.57
C ASP A 210 20.68 -16.15 -0.06
N ARG A 211 21.43 -17.16 0.38
CA ARG A 211 21.81 -17.30 1.77
C ARG A 211 22.81 -16.25 2.23
N SER A 212 23.76 -15.86 1.38
CA SER A 212 24.80 -14.89 1.74
C SER A 212 24.20 -13.50 1.99
N LEU A 213 23.20 -13.10 1.21
CA LEU A 213 22.45 -11.86 1.44
C LEU A 213 21.57 -11.94 2.69
N GLN A 214 21.03 -13.11 3.04
CA GLN A 214 20.31 -13.30 4.31
C GLN A 214 21.24 -13.10 5.51
N GLU A 215 22.41 -13.71 5.50
CA GLU A 215 23.42 -13.59 6.55
C GLU A 215 23.92 -12.13 6.68
N ARG A 216 24.16 -11.46 5.56
CA ARG A 216 24.54 -10.04 5.55
C ARG A 216 23.45 -9.14 6.15
N GLY A 217 22.18 -9.39 5.80
CA GLY A 217 21.04 -8.65 6.34
C GLY A 217 20.85 -8.87 7.84
N ALA A 218 21.07 -10.09 8.34
CA ALA A 218 21.02 -10.40 9.77
C ALA A 218 22.12 -9.66 10.54
N ALA A 219 23.37 -9.69 10.03
CA ALA A 219 24.49 -8.99 10.64
C ALA A 219 24.24 -7.47 10.73
N LEU A 220 23.69 -6.86 9.67
CA LEU A 220 23.33 -5.44 9.66
C LEU A 220 22.30 -5.09 10.75
N LEU A 221 21.30 -5.94 10.94
CA LEU A 221 20.27 -5.73 11.94
C LEU A 221 20.81 -5.91 13.38
N ASP A 222 21.69 -6.87 13.58
CA ASP A 222 22.30 -7.13 14.89
C ASP A 222 23.25 -5.98 15.29
N GLU A 223 23.99 -5.41 14.33
CA GLU A 223 24.82 -4.24 14.55
C GLU A 223 23.99 -3.02 14.96
N VAL A 224 22.89 -2.73 14.25
CA VAL A 224 21.97 -1.64 14.62
C VAL A 224 21.43 -1.80 16.04
N ARG A 225 21.12 -3.02 16.47
CA ARG A 225 20.61 -3.31 17.81
C ARG A 225 21.68 -3.19 18.91
N SER A 226 22.94 -3.30 18.56
CA SER A 226 24.05 -3.26 19.51
C SER A 226 24.51 -1.84 19.87
N LEU A 227 24.11 -0.82 19.07
CA LEU A 227 24.54 0.57 19.26
C LEU A 227 23.55 1.37 20.10
N ASP A 228 23.98 1.86 21.26
CA ASP A 228 23.18 2.69 22.17
C ASP A 228 22.73 4.03 21.54
N ALA A 229 23.47 4.51 20.53
CA ALA A 229 23.14 5.72 19.79
C ALA A 229 21.92 5.57 18.87
N ILE A 230 21.45 4.33 18.65
CA ILE A 230 20.31 4.02 17.77
C ILE A 230 19.12 3.52 18.58
N GLU A 231 18.04 4.27 18.60
CA GLU A 231 16.74 3.79 19.06
C GLU A 231 15.96 3.21 17.89
N LEU A 232 15.54 1.93 17.97
CA LEU A 232 14.73 1.25 16.97
C LEU A 232 13.30 1.06 17.47
N ARG A 233 12.33 1.76 16.86
CA ARG A 233 10.89 1.62 17.14
C ARG A 233 10.18 0.90 16.01
N THR A 234 9.80 -0.35 16.24
CA THR A 234 8.91 -1.12 15.36
C THR A 234 7.44 -0.82 15.65
N SER A 235 6.51 -1.31 14.81
CA SER A 235 5.08 -1.02 14.90
C SER A 235 4.77 0.48 15.02
N THR A 236 5.65 1.32 14.45
CA THR A 236 5.58 2.77 14.50
C THR A 236 5.62 3.36 13.10
N THR A 237 4.60 4.11 12.74
CA THR A 237 4.43 4.67 11.39
C THR A 237 4.65 6.17 11.39
N ALA A 238 5.53 6.66 10.50
CA ALA A 238 5.63 8.07 10.18
C ALA A 238 4.44 8.45 9.27
N VAL A 239 3.49 9.22 9.79
CA VAL A 239 2.21 9.51 9.14
C VAL A 239 2.15 10.87 8.48
N GLY A 240 3.07 11.76 8.81
CA GLY A 240 3.13 13.10 8.24
C GLY A 240 4.50 13.73 8.43
N HIS A 241 4.98 14.44 7.41
CA HIS A 241 6.21 15.21 7.42
C HIS A 241 5.87 16.68 7.14
N TYR A 242 6.28 17.56 8.04
CA TYR A 242 5.87 18.96 8.05
C TYR A 242 7.11 19.88 8.02
N ALA A 243 6.88 21.16 7.82
CA ALA A 243 7.93 22.16 7.88
C ALA A 243 8.71 22.11 9.22
N ASP A 244 9.93 22.66 9.21
CA ASP A 244 10.78 22.79 10.41
C ASP A 244 11.15 21.44 11.05
N GLY A 245 11.31 20.38 10.23
CA GLY A 245 11.73 19.05 10.67
C GLY A 245 10.74 18.30 11.55
N TRP A 246 9.47 18.72 11.58
CA TRP A 246 8.44 18.02 12.34
C TRP A 246 7.93 16.79 11.61
N VAL A 247 7.93 15.65 12.30
CA VAL A 247 7.35 14.39 11.81
C VAL A 247 6.35 13.85 12.83
N GLY A 248 5.18 13.43 12.37
CA GLY A 248 4.20 12.71 13.18
C GLY A 248 4.46 11.22 13.17
N LEU A 249 4.67 10.62 14.33
CA LEU A 249 4.83 9.17 14.50
C LEU A 249 3.64 8.60 15.26
N VAL A 250 3.08 7.49 14.77
CA VAL A 250 1.93 6.83 15.38
C VAL A 250 2.26 5.37 15.65
N ASP A 251 2.08 4.95 16.88
CA ASP A 251 2.02 3.55 17.30
C ASP A 251 0.61 3.19 17.79
N GLU A 252 0.39 2.00 18.34
CA GLU A 252 -0.93 1.56 18.84
C GLU A 252 -1.46 2.44 20.00
N ARG A 253 -0.58 3.09 20.75
CA ARG A 253 -0.91 3.75 22.03
C ARG A 253 -0.94 5.26 21.95
N ARG A 254 -0.12 5.88 21.07
CA ARG A 254 0.11 7.32 21.10
C ARG A 254 0.46 7.95 19.76
N LEU A 255 0.37 9.26 19.73
CA LEU A 255 0.95 10.12 18.71
C LEU A 255 2.19 10.81 19.28
N THR A 256 3.37 10.57 18.70
CA THR A 256 4.60 11.30 19.02
C THR A 256 4.85 12.36 17.95
N LYS A 257 5.02 13.61 18.38
CA LYS A 257 5.48 14.72 17.53
C LYS A 257 6.97 14.85 17.73
N ILE A 258 7.73 14.40 16.73
CA ILE A 258 9.19 14.46 16.81
C ILE A 258 9.72 15.60 15.94
N ARG A 259 10.65 16.38 16.46
CA ARG A 259 11.42 17.36 15.71
C ARG A 259 12.80 16.79 15.44
N CYS A 260 13.19 16.73 14.18
CA CYS A 260 14.43 16.12 13.72
C CYS A 260 15.37 17.19 13.18
N GLY A 261 16.68 17.02 13.39
CA GLY A 261 17.70 17.81 12.71
C GLY A 261 17.76 17.46 11.21
N ALA A 262 17.73 16.15 10.92
CA ALA A 262 17.64 15.62 9.55
C ALA A 262 16.70 14.41 9.49
N VAL A 263 16.15 14.14 8.31
CA VAL A 263 15.26 13.00 8.05
C VAL A 263 15.77 12.20 6.86
N VAL A 264 16.05 10.90 7.06
CA VAL A 264 16.37 9.95 5.99
C VAL A 264 15.12 9.14 5.67
N ILE A 265 14.59 9.28 4.45
CA ILE A 265 13.41 8.57 3.97
C ILE A 265 13.86 7.32 3.22
N ALA A 266 13.72 6.15 3.87
CA ALA A 266 14.08 4.84 3.34
C ALA A 266 12.85 3.92 3.24
N THR A 267 11.71 4.49 2.84
CA THR A 267 10.38 3.88 2.83
C THR A 267 10.17 2.81 1.76
N GLY A 268 11.10 2.68 0.83
CA GLY A 268 11.05 1.68 -0.24
C GLY A 268 10.02 1.99 -1.33
N CYS A 269 9.41 0.92 -1.86
CA CYS A 269 8.46 1.00 -2.99
C CYS A 269 7.25 0.10 -2.74
N HIS A 270 6.14 0.44 -3.40
CA HIS A 270 4.96 -0.40 -3.57
C HIS A 270 5.06 -1.19 -4.89
N GLU A 271 4.91 -2.52 -4.82
CA GLU A 271 4.83 -3.34 -6.03
C GLU A 271 3.55 -3.01 -6.79
N GLN A 272 3.62 -2.91 -8.12
CA GLN A 272 2.52 -2.48 -8.97
C GLN A 272 1.80 -3.66 -9.62
N PRO A 273 0.46 -3.60 -9.75
CA PRO A 273 -0.31 -4.62 -10.42
C PRO A 273 -0.14 -4.59 -11.94
N ALA A 274 -0.49 -5.73 -12.57
CA ALA A 274 -0.80 -5.78 -14.00
C ALA A 274 -2.31 -5.71 -14.21
N VAL A 275 -2.71 -5.12 -15.33
CA VAL A 275 -4.12 -5.01 -15.73
C VAL A 275 -4.41 -6.03 -16.82
N PHE A 276 -5.27 -6.99 -16.50
CA PHE A 276 -5.76 -8.03 -17.42
C PHE A 276 -7.16 -8.48 -16.98
N ARG A 277 -7.85 -9.25 -17.81
CA ARG A 277 -9.21 -9.67 -17.44
C ARG A 277 -9.22 -10.54 -16.19
N ASN A 278 -10.08 -10.16 -15.24
CA ASN A 278 -10.27 -10.80 -13.93
C ASN A 278 -9.00 -10.73 -13.03
N ASN A 279 -8.19 -9.69 -13.16
CA ASN A 279 -7.02 -9.46 -12.30
C ASN A 279 -7.35 -9.22 -10.82
N ASP A 280 -8.63 -9.20 -10.48
CA ASP A 280 -9.18 -8.99 -9.16
C ASP A 280 -9.61 -10.27 -8.42
N LEU A 281 -9.49 -11.44 -9.05
CA LEU A 281 -9.93 -12.70 -8.45
C LEU A 281 -9.12 -13.06 -7.20
N PRO A 282 -9.76 -13.64 -6.16
CA PRO A 282 -9.02 -14.26 -5.05
C PRO A 282 -8.00 -15.28 -5.59
N GLY A 283 -6.74 -15.12 -5.21
CA GLY A 283 -5.62 -15.91 -5.76
C GLY A 283 -4.80 -15.16 -6.82
N VAL A 284 -5.25 -14.00 -7.31
CA VAL A 284 -4.37 -13.05 -7.98
C VAL A 284 -3.81 -12.12 -6.92
N MET A 285 -2.49 -12.14 -6.72
CA MET A 285 -1.82 -11.30 -5.74
C MET A 285 -0.43 -10.86 -6.23
N LEU A 286 0.11 -9.83 -5.62
CA LEU A 286 1.47 -9.39 -5.88
C LEU A 286 2.47 -10.48 -5.44
N ALA A 287 3.60 -10.57 -6.12
CA ALA A 287 4.61 -11.58 -5.80
C ALA A 287 5.16 -11.40 -4.37
N THR A 288 5.32 -10.15 -3.92
CA THR A 288 5.71 -9.85 -2.54
C THR A 288 4.66 -10.26 -1.51
N ALA A 289 3.37 -10.20 -1.84
CA ALA A 289 2.30 -10.68 -0.96
C ALA A 289 2.43 -12.19 -0.73
N ALA A 290 2.64 -12.94 -1.81
CA ALA A 290 2.86 -14.38 -1.75
C ALA A 290 4.13 -14.76 -0.96
N GLN A 291 5.23 -14.02 -1.15
CA GLN A 291 6.46 -14.20 -0.39
C GLN A 291 6.30 -13.89 1.10
N ARG A 292 5.58 -12.81 1.47
CA ARG A 292 5.26 -12.50 2.88
C ARG A 292 4.43 -13.60 3.53
N LEU A 293 3.38 -14.10 2.89
CA LEU A 293 2.60 -15.24 3.39
C LEU A 293 3.49 -16.44 3.64
N LEU A 294 4.39 -16.73 2.70
CA LEU A 294 5.30 -17.85 2.75
C LEU A 294 6.32 -17.72 3.89
N ARG A 295 7.01 -16.58 3.96
CA ARG A 295 8.16 -16.40 4.83
C ARG A 295 7.80 -15.93 6.24
N HIS A 296 6.88 -14.98 6.37
CA HIS A 296 6.50 -14.47 7.69
C HIS A 296 5.59 -15.45 8.44
N TYR A 297 4.71 -16.13 7.71
CA TYR A 297 3.62 -16.89 8.35
C TYR A 297 3.65 -18.38 8.00
N ALA A 298 4.63 -18.84 7.24
CA ALA A 298 4.70 -20.22 6.74
C ALA A 298 3.38 -20.68 6.09
N VAL A 299 2.69 -19.80 5.38
CA VAL A 299 1.44 -20.09 4.71
C VAL A 299 1.70 -20.28 3.22
N ARG A 300 1.31 -21.45 2.69
CA ARG A 300 1.39 -21.72 1.25
C ARG A 300 0.40 -20.81 0.50
N PRO A 301 0.88 -19.84 -0.31
CA PRO A 301 -0.01 -18.93 -1.02
C PRO A 301 -0.86 -19.64 -2.07
N PHE A 302 -0.25 -20.57 -2.81
CA PHE A 302 -0.84 -21.36 -3.89
C PHE A 302 -0.46 -22.84 -3.77
N LYS A 303 -1.22 -23.74 -4.36
CA LYS A 303 -0.77 -25.11 -4.64
C LYS A 303 0.10 -25.11 -5.88
N ARG A 304 -0.36 -24.41 -6.94
CA ARG A 304 0.33 -24.22 -8.20
C ARG A 304 0.00 -22.84 -8.75
N CYS A 305 1.00 -22.06 -9.12
CA CYS A 305 0.81 -20.70 -9.62
C CYS A 305 1.43 -20.48 -11.01
N VAL A 306 0.98 -19.42 -11.67
CA VAL A 306 1.70 -18.76 -12.75
C VAL A 306 2.33 -17.50 -12.16
N VAL A 307 3.60 -17.23 -12.49
CA VAL A 307 4.27 -15.97 -12.15
C VAL A 307 4.23 -15.08 -13.39
N PHE A 308 3.57 -13.93 -13.26
CA PHE A 308 3.48 -12.93 -14.31
C PHE A 308 4.41 -11.77 -13.98
N THR A 309 5.42 -11.57 -14.82
CA THR A 309 6.52 -10.66 -14.49
C THR A 309 6.95 -9.78 -15.67
N ALA A 310 7.73 -8.75 -15.34
CA ALA A 310 8.48 -7.92 -16.28
C ALA A 310 9.86 -7.49 -15.69
N ASN A 311 10.34 -8.23 -14.68
CA ASN A 311 11.58 -7.94 -13.99
C ASN A 311 12.17 -9.20 -13.35
N VAL A 312 13.38 -9.10 -12.82
CA VAL A 312 14.08 -10.21 -12.15
C VAL A 312 13.41 -10.62 -10.83
N ASP A 313 12.66 -9.70 -10.16
CA ASP A 313 12.06 -10.00 -8.87
C ASP A 313 10.96 -11.08 -8.97
N GLY A 314 10.23 -11.12 -10.10
CA GLY A 314 9.30 -12.21 -10.38
C GLY A 314 9.99 -13.58 -10.54
N TYR A 315 11.17 -13.61 -11.17
CA TYR A 315 11.95 -14.84 -11.26
C TYR A 315 12.50 -15.28 -9.89
N ARG A 316 12.97 -14.32 -9.08
CA ARG A 316 13.38 -14.57 -7.68
C ARG A 316 12.23 -15.15 -6.86
N ALA A 317 11.03 -14.58 -7.00
CA ALA A 317 9.83 -15.08 -6.34
C ALA A 317 9.46 -16.51 -6.82
N ALA A 318 9.54 -16.78 -8.13
CA ALA A 318 9.28 -18.11 -8.68
C ALA A 318 10.22 -19.17 -8.11
N LEU A 319 11.52 -18.86 -8.02
CA LEU A 319 12.51 -19.74 -7.42
C LEU A 319 12.26 -19.97 -5.92
N ASP A 320 11.86 -18.91 -5.21
CA ASP A 320 11.52 -18.99 -3.79
C ASP A 320 10.29 -19.88 -3.56
N PHE A 321 9.26 -19.76 -4.41
CA PHE A 321 8.07 -20.62 -4.37
C PHE A 321 8.42 -22.09 -4.60
N GLN A 322 9.22 -22.41 -5.61
CA GLN A 322 9.65 -23.79 -5.88
C GLN A 322 10.40 -24.41 -4.71
N ARG A 323 11.35 -23.66 -4.13
CA ARG A 323 12.11 -24.13 -2.94
C ARG A 323 11.21 -24.41 -1.74
N ALA A 324 10.08 -23.70 -1.64
CA ALA A 324 9.08 -23.91 -0.61
C ALA A 324 8.03 -24.99 -0.96
N GLY A 325 8.20 -25.69 -2.07
CA GLY A 325 7.28 -26.75 -2.51
C GLY A 325 5.97 -26.24 -3.11
N VAL A 326 5.93 -25.00 -3.59
CA VAL A 326 4.82 -24.46 -4.39
C VAL A 326 5.09 -24.77 -5.87
N GLY A 327 4.14 -25.38 -6.57
CA GLY A 327 4.28 -25.65 -7.99
C GLY A 327 4.25 -24.33 -8.80
N VAL A 328 5.24 -24.12 -9.67
CA VAL A 328 5.25 -23.03 -10.64
C VAL A 328 4.90 -23.60 -12.01
N ALA A 329 3.70 -23.29 -12.50
CA ALA A 329 3.20 -23.82 -13.78
C ALA A 329 3.92 -23.18 -14.98
N ALA A 330 4.21 -21.88 -14.89
CA ALA A 330 4.98 -21.12 -15.85
C ALA A 330 5.43 -19.78 -15.26
N VAL A 331 6.50 -19.23 -15.80
CA VAL A 331 6.86 -17.82 -15.69
C VAL A 331 6.48 -17.16 -17.02
N VAL A 332 5.62 -16.14 -16.97
CA VAL A 332 5.17 -15.36 -18.13
C VAL A 332 5.81 -13.98 -18.02
N ASP A 333 6.73 -13.69 -18.91
CA ASP A 333 7.51 -12.45 -18.91
C ASP A 333 7.08 -11.55 -20.09
N LEU A 334 6.69 -10.32 -19.76
CA LEU A 334 6.33 -9.30 -20.75
C LEU A 334 7.52 -8.91 -21.63
N ARG A 335 8.75 -9.05 -21.13
CA ARG A 335 9.97 -8.67 -21.86
C ARG A 335 10.30 -9.71 -22.93
N PRO A 336 10.63 -9.27 -24.16
CA PRO A 336 11.00 -10.18 -25.26
C PRO A 336 12.25 -11.01 -24.93
N GLU A 337 13.26 -10.39 -24.34
CA GLU A 337 14.54 -11.03 -24.00
C GLU A 337 14.43 -11.96 -22.79
N GLY A 338 13.42 -11.73 -21.92
CA GLY A 338 13.26 -12.45 -20.66
C GLY A 338 14.39 -12.15 -19.66
N GLU A 339 14.72 -13.13 -18.83
CA GLU A 339 15.73 -13.01 -17.77
C GLU A 339 16.94 -13.91 -18.06
N THR A 340 18.10 -13.28 -18.21
CA THR A 340 19.36 -13.94 -18.56
C THR A 340 20.28 -14.21 -17.34
N SER A 341 19.92 -13.68 -16.17
CA SER A 341 20.68 -13.87 -14.92
C SER A 341 20.73 -15.35 -14.46
N ASN A 342 21.56 -15.60 -13.46
CA ASN A 342 21.64 -16.93 -12.81
C ASN A 342 20.29 -17.43 -12.29
N VAL A 343 19.41 -16.52 -11.84
CA VAL A 343 18.07 -16.88 -11.37
C VAL A 343 17.18 -17.39 -12.51
N GLY A 344 17.20 -16.72 -13.66
CA GLY A 344 16.49 -17.17 -14.87
C GLY A 344 17.02 -18.50 -15.39
N ARG A 345 18.34 -18.70 -15.33
CA ARG A 345 18.99 -19.98 -15.69
C ARG A 345 18.53 -21.09 -14.76
N ALA A 346 18.60 -20.91 -13.44
CA ALA A 346 18.19 -21.90 -12.46
C ALA A 346 16.74 -22.38 -12.64
N LEU A 347 15.81 -21.47 -12.98
CA LEU A 347 14.42 -21.83 -13.25
C LEU A 347 14.27 -22.68 -14.51
N ARG A 348 15.02 -22.37 -15.59
CA ARG A 348 15.00 -23.15 -16.83
C ARG A 348 15.61 -24.55 -16.60
N GLU A 349 16.71 -24.65 -15.88
CA GLU A 349 17.35 -25.93 -15.51
C GLU A 349 16.43 -26.79 -14.64
N ALA A 350 15.61 -26.16 -13.78
CA ALA A 350 14.56 -26.84 -13.01
C ALA A 350 13.33 -27.24 -13.87
N GLY A 351 13.36 -27.04 -15.19
CA GLY A 351 12.30 -27.42 -16.12
C GLY A 351 11.06 -26.52 -16.06
N THR A 352 11.15 -25.32 -15.48
CA THR A 352 10.01 -24.40 -15.42
C THR A 352 9.78 -23.73 -16.78
N PRO A 353 8.60 -23.87 -17.39
CA PRO A 353 8.27 -23.16 -18.62
C PRO A 353 8.40 -21.65 -18.44
N THR A 354 9.24 -21.01 -19.25
CA THR A 354 9.41 -19.55 -19.29
C THR A 354 8.95 -19.04 -20.65
N LEU A 355 7.95 -18.16 -20.63
CA LEU A 355 7.33 -17.58 -21.81
C LEU A 355 7.68 -16.10 -21.88
N THR A 356 8.67 -15.77 -22.72
CA THR A 356 9.10 -14.38 -22.94
C THR A 356 8.23 -13.72 -24.00
N GLY A 357 8.19 -12.37 -24.03
CA GLY A 357 7.31 -11.62 -24.93
C GLY A 357 5.85 -12.06 -24.83
N SER A 358 5.41 -12.43 -23.62
CA SER A 358 4.10 -13.03 -23.39
C SER A 358 3.35 -12.33 -22.26
N MET A 359 2.02 -12.37 -22.31
CA MET A 359 1.16 -11.72 -21.35
C MET A 359 0.09 -12.66 -20.80
N VAL A 360 -0.30 -12.46 -19.55
CA VAL A 360 -1.53 -13.03 -19.01
C VAL A 360 -2.70 -12.25 -19.60
N TYR A 361 -3.55 -12.94 -20.35
CA TYR A 361 -4.70 -12.35 -21.02
C TYR A 361 -5.98 -12.45 -20.16
N VAL A 362 -6.22 -13.63 -19.58
CA VAL A 362 -7.40 -13.90 -18.75
C VAL A 362 -7.01 -14.77 -17.55
N ALA A 363 -7.48 -14.41 -16.37
CA ALA A 363 -7.59 -15.34 -15.26
C ALA A 363 -8.98 -15.99 -15.28
N ASP A 364 -9.02 -17.30 -15.54
CA ASP A 364 -10.27 -18.06 -15.57
C ASP A 364 -10.75 -18.37 -14.16
N PRO A 365 -11.98 -17.99 -13.80
CA PRO A 365 -12.47 -18.15 -12.45
C PRO A 365 -12.92 -19.59 -12.14
N THR A 366 -12.87 -19.96 -10.88
CA THR A 366 -13.67 -21.06 -10.33
C THR A 366 -15.16 -20.69 -10.29
N ARG A 367 -16.04 -21.67 -10.05
CA ARG A 367 -17.49 -21.43 -9.90
C ARG A 367 -17.74 -20.37 -8.81
N GLY A 368 -18.50 -19.33 -9.15
CA GLY A 368 -18.80 -18.21 -8.25
C GLY A 368 -17.65 -17.22 -8.07
N LYS A 369 -16.63 -17.26 -8.90
CA LYS A 369 -15.46 -16.36 -8.90
C LYS A 369 -14.68 -16.37 -7.57
N ARG A 370 -14.67 -17.50 -6.86
CA ARG A 370 -14.05 -17.63 -5.53
C ARG A 370 -12.53 -17.88 -5.57
N GLY A 371 -11.94 -17.95 -6.76
CA GLY A 371 -10.53 -18.20 -6.98
C GLY A 371 -10.21 -18.37 -8.46
N VAL A 372 -8.95 -18.56 -8.76
CA VAL A 372 -8.42 -18.86 -10.09
C VAL A 372 -8.50 -20.38 -10.33
N ARG A 373 -8.86 -20.79 -11.54
CA ARG A 373 -8.85 -22.18 -12.01
C ARG A 373 -7.73 -22.42 -13.02
N SER A 374 -7.51 -21.47 -13.90
CA SER A 374 -6.48 -21.52 -14.94
C SER A 374 -6.17 -20.10 -15.42
N VAL A 375 -5.11 -19.99 -16.18
CA VAL A 375 -4.67 -18.74 -16.81
C VAL A 375 -4.53 -18.96 -18.31
N THR A 376 -5.09 -18.05 -19.10
CA THR A 376 -4.86 -17.96 -20.53
C THR A 376 -3.75 -16.96 -20.80
N VAL A 377 -2.69 -17.41 -21.49
CA VAL A 377 -1.51 -16.63 -21.87
C VAL A 377 -1.50 -16.47 -23.38
N ARG A 378 -1.13 -15.27 -23.86
CA ARG A 378 -0.92 -14.95 -25.28
C ARG A 378 0.45 -14.31 -25.46
N ASN A 379 1.00 -14.41 -26.68
CA ASN A 379 2.17 -13.62 -27.01
C ASN A 379 1.79 -12.12 -27.08
N ALA A 380 2.70 -11.25 -26.68
CA ALA A 380 2.61 -9.83 -26.95
C ALA A 380 2.81 -9.63 -28.47
N GLY A 381 1.89 -8.95 -29.12
CA GLY A 381 2.05 -8.61 -30.56
C GLY A 381 3.16 -7.58 -30.79
N ASP A 382 3.34 -7.17 -32.06
CA ASP A 382 4.37 -6.18 -32.47
C ASP A 382 4.30 -4.83 -31.73
N THR A 383 3.16 -4.52 -31.13
CA THR A 383 2.97 -3.33 -30.27
C THR A 383 3.30 -3.61 -28.79
N GLY A 384 3.78 -4.80 -28.47
CA GLY A 384 4.10 -5.24 -27.11
C GLY A 384 2.90 -5.58 -26.23
N LEU A 385 1.66 -5.25 -26.65
CA LEU A 385 0.48 -5.39 -25.77
C LEU A 385 -0.82 -5.81 -26.47
N ASN A 386 -0.85 -5.82 -27.81
CA ASN A 386 -2.01 -6.34 -28.53
C ASN A 386 -1.95 -7.86 -28.57
N PRO A 387 -3.02 -8.58 -28.14
CA PRO A 387 -3.04 -10.02 -28.16
C PRO A 387 -2.91 -10.55 -29.60
N SER A 388 -1.84 -11.29 -29.89
CA SER A 388 -1.66 -12.02 -31.14
C SER A 388 -2.20 -13.46 -31.05
N SER A 389 -2.30 -14.15 -32.17
CA SER A 389 -2.72 -15.56 -32.26
C SER A 389 -1.74 -16.48 -31.50
N GLY A 390 -2.24 -17.42 -30.70
CA GLY A 390 -1.45 -18.42 -29.99
C GLY A 390 -1.76 -18.45 -28.49
N GLU A 391 -2.93 -19.00 -28.14
CA GLU A 391 -3.30 -19.15 -26.74
C GLU A 391 -2.64 -20.38 -26.11
N ARG A 392 -2.06 -20.18 -24.91
CA ARG A 392 -1.63 -21.27 -24.04
C ARG A 392 -2.39 -21.19 -22.73
N ARG A 393 -2.82 -22.34 -22.23
CA ARG A 393 -3.57 -22.42 -20.97
C ARG A 393 -2.80 -23.20 -19.92
N PHE A 394 -2.76 -22.66 -18.71
CA PHE A 394 -2.10 -23.27 -17.56
C PHE A 394 -3.09 -23.45 -16.42
N GLU A 395 -3.27 -24.68 -15.97
CA GLU A 395 -4.05 -24.99 -14.77
C GLU A 395 -3.27 -24.54 -13.53
N CYS A 396 -3.88 -23.67 -12.71
CA CYS A 396 -3.28 -23.12 -11.50
C CYS A 396 -4.37 -22.61 -10.54
N ASP A 397 -4.04 -22.45 -9.26
CA ASP A 397 -4.96 -21.86 -8.26
C ASP A 397 -4.54 -20.43 -7.85
N GLY A 398 -3.58 -19.85 -8.56
CA GLY A 398 -3.20 -18.46 -8.36
C GLY A 398 -2.20 -17.89 -9.34
N ILE A 399 -2.05 -16.57 -9.29
CA ILE A 399 -1.13 -15.76 -10.09
C ILE A 399 -0.34 -14.87 -9.14
N ALA A 400 0.99 -14.93 -9.21
CA ALA A 400 1.88 -14.00 -8.55
C ALA A 400 2.33 -12.94 -9.58
N VAL A 401 2.06 -11.66 -9.31
CA VAL A 401 2.31 -10.56 -10.23
C VAL A 401 3.51 -9.73 -9.76
N SER A 402 4.49 -9.51 -10.64
CA SER A 402 5.67 -8.66 -10.40
C SER A 402 6.06 -7.92 -11.68
N VAL A 403 5.38 -6.83 -11.99
CA VAL A 403 5.55 -6.10 -13.26
C VAL A 403 6.10 -4.68 -13.09
N GLY A 404 6.31 -4.26 -11.85
CA GLY A 404 6.86 -2.92 -11.60
C GLY A 404 6.74 -2.45 -10.16
N TRP A 405 7.30 -1.28 -9.93
CA TRP A 405 7.40 -0.62 -8.64
C TRP A 405 7.05 0.86 -8.74
N ALA A 406 6.43 1.39 -7.70
CA ALA A 406 6.23 2.81 -7.50
C ALA A 406 6.84 3.23 -6.15
N PRO A 407 7.49 4.40 -6.05
CA PRO A 407 8.12 4.84 -4.80
C PRO A 407 7.08 5.09 -3.71
N ALA A 408 7.42 4.77 -2.47
CA ALA A 408 6.63 5.16 -1.29
C ALA A 408 6.97 6.62 -0.90
N ASP A 409 6.65 7.57 -1.77
CA ASP A 409 7.10 8.96 -1.77
C ASP A 409 6.23 9.95 -0.98
N GLY A 410 5.24 9.45 -0.25
CA GLY A 410 4.26 10.31 0.43
C GLY A 410 4.90 11.36 1.34
N LEU A 411 5.89 10.97 2.15
CA LEU A 411 6.59 11.90 3.06
C LEU A 411 7.50 12.90 2.32
N ILE A 412 8.02 12.51 1.15
CA ILE A 412 8.83 13.39 0.29
C ILE A 412 7.95 14.51 -0.28
N ARG A 413 6.77 14.14 -0.80
CA ARG A 413 5.84 15.11 -1.40
C ARG A 413 5.23 16.08 -0.40
N GLN A 414 5.07 15.66 0.85
CA GLN A 414 4.52 16.51 1.93
C GLN A 414 5.43 17.70 2.26
N VAL A 415 6.72 17.56 2.05
CA VAL A 415 7.72 18.64 2.22
C VAL A 415 8.15 19.25 0.88
N HIS A 416 7.32 19.08 -0.15
CA HIS A 416 7.53 19.62 -1.50
C HIS A 416 8.77 19.08 -2.22
N GLY A 417 9.29 17.92 -1.85
CA GLY A 417 10.33 17.24 -2.60
C GLY A 417 9.84 16.91 -4.01
N ARG A 418 10.64 17.23 -5.01
CA ARG A 418 10.30 17.05 -6.42
C ARG A 418 10.62 15.63 -6.88
N MET A 419 9.66 14.99 -7.52
CA MET A 419 9.81 13.68 -8.13
C MET A 419 9.87 13.83 -9.66
N GLU A 420 10.67 13.00 -10.32
CA GLU A 420 10.78 12.97 -11.78
C GLU A 420 10.68 11.53 -12.28
N TYR A 421 10.01 11.34 -13.43
CA TYR A 421 9.93 10.04 -14.08
C TYR A 421 11.20 9.77 -14.87
N LEU A 422 11.90 8.70 -14.52
CA LEU A 422 13.07 8.22 -15.24
C LEU A 422 12.70 7.04 -16.14
N GLU A 423 12.79 7.23 -17.45
CA GLU A 423 12.44 6.22 -18.47
C GLU A 423 13.30 4.96 -18.37
N ASN A 424 14.60 5.12 -18.02
CA ASN A 424 15.49 3.96 -17.84
C ASN A 424 15.13 3.07 -16.65
N LEU A 425 14.34 3.60 -15.69
CA LEU A 425 13.80 2.84 -14.55
C LEU A 425 12.31 2.53 -14.68
N GLU A 426 11.62 3.23 -15.57
CA GLU A 426 10.16 3.22 -15.70
C GLU A 426 9.45 3.54 -14.37
N GLN A 427 9.99 4.53 -13.64
CA GLN A 427 9.60 4.87 -12.28
C GLN A 427 9.85 6.33 -11.95
N PHE A 428 9.06 6.88 -11.01
CA PHE A 428 9.37 8.16 -10.37
C PHE A 428 10.49 8.01 -9.34
N VAL A 429 11.40 8.99 -9.30
CA VAL A 429 12.47 9.09 -8.30
C VAL A 429 12.57 10.53 -7.79
N PRO A 430 13.06 10.76 -6.56
CA PRO A 430 13.32 12.10 -6.06
C PRO A 430 14.53 12.72 -6.77
N VAL A 431 14.40 13.98 -7.16
CA VAL A 431 15.47 14.71 -7.87
C VAL A 431 15.85 16.03 -7.20
N ASP A 432 14.95 16.58 -6.38
CA ASP A 432 15.18 17.82 -5.65
C ASP A 432 14.49 17.73 -4.29
N LEU A 433 15.27 17.84 -3.25
CA LEU A 433 14.84 17.65 -1.87
C LEU A 433 15.11 18.91 -1.06
N PRO A 434 14.21 19.30 -0.14
CA PRO A 434 14.47 20.41 0.74
C PRO A 434 15.66 20.10 1.69
N PRO A 435 16.34 21.13 2.21
CA PRO A 435 17.42 20.96 3.17
C PRO A 435 17.02 20.10 4.36
N GLY A 436 17.93 19.21 4.80
CA GLY A 436 17.70 18.29 5.92
C GLY A 436 16.85 17.04 5.57
N VAL A 437 16.49 16.86 4.31
CA VAL A 437 15.76 15.68 3.84
C VAL A 437 16.65 14.87 2.90
N PHE A 438 16.83 13.60 3.24
CA PHE A 438 17.66 12.65 2.50
C PHE A 438 16.84 11.42 2.13
N VAL A 439 17.27 10.71 1.09
CA VAL A 439 16.54 9.51 0.61
C VAL A 439 17.52 8.38 0.36
N ALA A 440 17.09 7.13 0.59
CA ALA A 440 17.91 5.97 0.34
C ALA A 440 17.10 4.74 -0.08
N GLY A 441 17.74 3.86 -0.85
CA GLY A 441 17.20 2.57 -1.26
C GLY A 441 16.19 2.64 -2.40
N ARG A 442 15.16 1.79 -2.38
CA ARG A 442 14.21 1.66 -3.50
C ARG A 442 13.42 2.93 -3.81
N VAL A 443 13.11 3.73 -2.80
CA VAL A 443 12.46 5.04 -3.02
C VAL A 443 13.34 5.97 -3.85
N ASN A 444 14.66 5.80 -3.77
CA ASN A 444 15.67 6.49 -4.58
C ASN A 444 15.98 5.79 -5.92
N GLY A 445 15.32 4.67 -6.24
CA GLY A 445 15.59 3.90 -7.46
C GLY A 445 16.76 2.92 -7.36
N VAL A 446 17.19 2.56 -6.15
CA VAL A 446 18.28 1.60 -5.89
C VAL A 446 17.71 0.25 -5.47
N TYR A 447 17.91 -0.81 -6.26
CA TYR A 447 17.20 -2.08 -6.09
C TYR A 447 18.04 -3.25 -5.57
N GLU A 448 19.32 -3.34 -5.94
CA GLU A 448 20.18 -4.43 -5.45
C GLU A 448 20.54 -4.22 -3.99
N VAL A 449 20.50 -5.29 -3.17
CA VAL A 449 20.63 -5.19 -1.71
C VAL A 449 21.94 -4.54 -1.28
N LEU A 450 23.07 -4.92 -1.90
CA LEU A 450 24.37 -4.33 -1.57
C LEU A 450 24.38 -2.84 -1.92
N SER A 451 23.88 -2.48 -3.09
CA SER A 451 23.77 -1.05 -3.49
C SER A 451 22.80 -0.27 -2.60
N GLN A 452 21.76 -0.91 -2.04
CA GLN A 452 20.89 -0.25 -1.05
C GLN A 452 21.65 0.03 0.26
N ILE A 453 22.55 -0.86 0.67
CA ILE A 453 23.41 -0.66 1.84
C ILE A 453 24.33 0.55 1.58
N ASP A 454 25.01 0.60 0.42
CA ASP A 454 25.87 1.73 0.05
C ASP A 454 25.10 3.05 -0.03
N ASP A 455 23.87 3.04 -0.60
CA ASP A 455 23.00 4.22 -0.69
C ASP A 455 22.48 4.68 0.68
N GLY A 456 22.27 3.73 1.59
CA GLY A 456 21.95 4.01 2.98
C GLY A 456 23.11 4.69 3.70
N GLU A 457 24.31 4.14 3.58
CA GLU A 457 25.52 4.70 4.17
C GLU A 457 25.76 6.14 3.70
N ARG A 458 25.64 6.39 2.39
CA ARG A 458 25.70 7.75 1.83
C ARG A 458 24.68 8.69 2.50
N ALA A 459 23.40 8.30 2.51
CA ALA A 459 22.35 9.17 3.03
C ALA A 459 22.44 9.40 4.54
N GLY A 460 22.90 8.41 5.30
CA GLY A 460 23.15 8.54 6.74
C GLY A 460 24.32 9.46 7.05
N SER A 461 25.41 9.35 6.30
CA SER A 461 26.59 10.23 6.42
C SER A 461 26.23 11.68 6.07
N GLU A 462 25.56 11.90 4.93
CA GLU A 462 25.08 13.23 4.52
C GLU A 462 24.14 13.86 5.56
N ALA A 463 23.25 13.05 6.16
CA ALA A 463 22.35 13.52 7.22
C ALA A 463 23.08 13.90 8.50
N ALA A 464 24.09 13.13 8.90
CA ALA A 464 24.92 13.44 10.06
C ALA A 464 25.75 14.72 9.82
N GLU A 465 26.35 14.87 8.65
CA GLU A 465 27.10 16.07 8.27
C GLU A 465 26.21 17.32 8.28
N TYR A 466 24.98 17.21 7.74
CA TYR A 466 24.00 18.30 7.76
C TYR A 466 23.68 18.81 9.17
N VAL A 467 23.63 17.93 10.16
CA VAL A 467 23.37 18.32 11.56
C VAL A 467 24.64 18.61 12.37
N GLY A 468 25.80 18.67 11.72
CA GLY A 468 27.06 19.17 12.28
C GLY A 468 28.01 18.10 12.83
N PHE A 469 27.82 16.82 12.51
CA PHE A 469 28.77 15.75 12.84
C PHE A 469 29.74 15.52 11.68
N ASP A 470 30.96 15.11 12.00
CA ASP A 470 31.94 14.72 10.98
C ASP A 470 31.69 13.28 10.53
N SER A 471 31.30 13.13 9.29
CA SER A 471 31.01 11.81 8.69
C SER A 471 32.21 11.20 7.96
N GLY A 472 33.34 11.89 7.87
CA GLY A 472 34.51 11.44 7.11
C GLY A 472 34.24 11.40 5.60
N THR A 473 34.66 10.31 4.95
CA THR A 473 34.44 10.13 3.51
C THR A 473 33.03 9.61 3.24
N VAL A 474 32.20 10.41 2.59
CA VAL A 474 30.84 10.02 2.18
C VAL A 474 30.92 9.09 0.96
N PRO A 475 30.34 7.88 1.02
CA PRO A 475 30.33 6.95 -0.11
C PRO A 475 29.52 7.50 -1.29
N THR A 476 29.87 7.07 -2.49
CA THR A 476 29.06 7.37 -3.68
C THR A 476 28.10 6.22 -3.95
N SER A 477 26.84 6.55 -4.22
CA SER A 477 25.83 5.60 -4.63
C SER A 477 25.30 5.90 -6.01
N ARG A 478 24.83 4.86 -6.71
CA ARG A 478 24.24 4.99 -8.04
C ARG A 478 22.89 4.29 -8.10
N ARG A 479 21.94 4.93 -8.74
CA ARG A 479 20.66 4.30 -9.09
C ARG A 479 20.85 3.11 -9.99
N SER A 480 19.94 2.15 -9.93
CA SER A 480 19.95 1.00 -10.82
C SER A 480 19.90 1.42 -12.29
N GLN A 481 20.63 0.71 -13.13
CA GLN A 481 20.67 0.99 -14.57
C GLN A 481 19.62 0.18 -15.34
N ALA A 482 19.18 -0.94 -14.80
CA ALA A 482 18.16 -1.79 -15.42
C ALA A 482 16.76 -1.46 -14.92
N PRO A 483 15.76 -1.39 -15.81
CA PRO A 483 14.38 -1.12 -15.42
C PRO A 483 13.84 -2.25 -14.54
N ARG A 484 13.09 -1.87 -13.51
CA ARG A 484 12.37 -2.78 -12.61
C ARG A 484 10.87 -2.72 -12.82
N SER A 485 10.41 -1.91 -13.76
CA SER A 485 9.02 -1.74 -14.11
C SER A 485 8.83 -1.88 -15.62
N HIS A 486 7.68 -2.41 -16.03
CA HIS A 486 7.28 -2.38 -17.43
C HIS A 486 6.61 -1.03 -17.71
N PRO A 487 6.88 -0.39 -18.87
CA PRO A 487 6.28 0.90 -19.20
C PRO A 487 4.74 0.86 -19.26
N TYR A 488 4.17 -0.27 -19.67
CA TYR A 488 2.72 -0.39 -19.82
C TYR A 488 2.22 -1.83 -19.56
N PRO A 489 2.09 -2.27 -18.28
CA PRO A 489 1.65 -3.63 -17.95
C PRO A 489 0.11 -3.75 -18.00
N ILE A 490 -0.52 -3.26 -19.07
CA ILE A 490 -1.97 -3.14 -19.20
C ILE A 490 -2.43 -3.85 -20.47
N VAL A 491 -3.18 -4.94 -20.27
CA VAL A 491 -3.69 -5.82 -21.34
C VAL A 491 -5.17 -5.51 -21.54
N PRO A 492 -5.57 -4.91 -22.68
CA PRO A 492 -6.96 -4.64 -22.97
C PRO A 492 -7.73 -5.94 -23.21
N HIS A 493 -9.01 -5.94 -22.86
CA HIS A 493 -9.90 -7.06 -23.11
C HIS A 493 -11.30 -6.57 -23.49
N PRO A 494 -11.93 -7.06 -24.61
CA PRO A 494 -13.20 -6.54 -25.11
C PRO A 494 -14.37 -6.72 -24.13
N SER A 495 -14.32 -7.76 -23.28
CA SER A 495 -15.35 -7.98 -22.25
C SER A 495 -15.10 -7.23 -20.95
N GLY A 496 -14.10 -6.36 -20.85
CA GLY A 496 -13.76 -5.61 -19.64
C GLY A 496 -13.36 -6.49 -18.45
N LYS A 497 -13.62 -6.00 -17.22
CA LYS A 497 -13.22 -6.62 -15.96
C LYS A 497 -11.70 -6.74 -15.83
N ASN A 498 -11.02 -5.71 -16.32
CA ASN A 498 -9.60 -5.45 -16.26
C ASN A 498 -9.41 -4.16 -15.44
N PHE A 499 -9.22 -4.35 -14.12
CA PHE A 499 -9.25 -3.26 -13.15
C PHE A 499 -7.90 -2.57 -13.04
N ILE A 500 -7.93 -1.22 -13.09
CA ILE A 500 -6.79 -0.33 -12.83
C ILE A 500 -6.78 0.07 -11.36
N ASP A 501 -7.98 0.30 -10.79
CA ASP A 501 -8.17 0.65 -9.40
C ASP A 501 -9.10 -0.37 -8.74
N PHE A 502 -8.61 -1.03 -7.69
CA PHE A 502 -9.38 -2.04 -6.95
C PHE A 502 -10.26 -1.43 -5.87
N ASP A 503 -9.92 -0.23 -5.39
CA ASP A 503 -10.69 0.45 -4.35
C ASP A 503 -12.05 0.89 -4.88
N GLU A 504 -12.05 1.50 -6.07
CA GLU A 504 -13.22 2.10 -6.71
C GLU A 504 -13.78 1.24 -7.87
N ASP A 505 -13.22 0.03 -8.08
CA ASP A 505 -13.59 -0.85 -9.20
C ASP A 505 -13.48 -0.17 -10.59
N ILE A 506 -12.45 0.68 -10.80
CA ILE A 506 -12.23 1.37 -12.07
C ILE A 506 -11.54 0.44 -13.07
N GLN A 507 -12.15 0.28 -14.24
CA GLN A 507 -11.63 -0.50 -15.34
C GLN A 507 -10.90 0.38 -16.36
N LEU A 508 -10.11 -0.22 -17.24
CA LEU A 508 -9.45 0.50 -18.34
C LEU A 508 -10.44 1.35 -19.16
N LYS A 509 -11.57 0.77 -19.58
CA LYS A 509 -12.61 1.46 -20.32
C LYS A 509 -13.20 2.68 -19.58
N ASP A 510 -13.19 2.70 -18.26
CA ASP A 510 -13.71 3.80 -17.48
C ASP A 510 -12.82 5.04 -17.61
N ILE A 511 -11.49 4.84 -17.71
CA ILE A 511 -10.53 5.92 -17.98
C ILE A 511 -10.61 6.34 -19.44
N GLU A 512 -10.70 5.41 -20.38
CA GLU A 512 -10.87 5.70 -21.81
C GLU A 512 -12.12 6.57 -22.05
N ASN A 513 -13.25 6.21 -21.45
CA ASN A 513 -14.49 6.97 -21.54
C ASN A 513 -14.38 8.37 -20.91
N ALA A 514 -13.74 8.49 -19.75
CA ALA A 514 -13.55 9.77 -19.08
C ALA A 514 -12.71 10.73 -19.92
N VAL A 515 -11.62 10.24 -20.53
CA VAL A 515 -10.78 11.03 -21.44
C VAL A 515 -11.55 11.43 -22.70
N ALA A 516 -12.36 10.54 -23.29
CA ALA A 516 -13.20 10.84 -24.45
C ALA A 516 -14.28 11.89 -24.13
N GLU A 517 -14.70 12.01 -22.88
CA GLU A 517 -15.64 13.06 -22.39
C GLU A 517 -14.94 14.40 -22.02
N GLY A 518 -13.61 14.50 -22.22
CA GLY A 518 -12.85 15.73 -21.98
C GLY A 518 -12.18 15.84 -20.60
N PHE A 519 -12.24 14.76 -19.76
CA PHE A 519 -11.52 14.72 -18.49
C PHE A 519 -10.09 14.18 -18.71
N ASP A 520 -9.32 14.87 -19.50
CA ASP A 520 -8.02 14.47 -20.06
C ASP A 520 -6.80 15.04 -19.30
N ASN A 521 -7.02 15.60 -18.13
CA ASN A 521 -6.01 16.04 -17.17
C ASN A 521 -6.06 15.16 -15.93
N VAL A 522 -4.91 14.85 -15.30
CA VAL A 522 -4.84 13.92 -14.16
C VAL A 522 -5.75 14.32 -12.99
N GLU A 523 -5.84 15.61 -12.68
CA GLU A 523 -6.69 16.11 -11.59
C GLU A 523 -8.18 16.05 -11.94
N LEU A 524 -8.55 16.37 -13.18
CA LEU A 524 -9.93 16.27 -13.67
C LEU A 524 -10.36 14.81 -13.76
N LEU A 525 -9.50 13.96 -14.33
CA LEU A 525 -9.73 12.53 -14.44
C LEU A 525 -9.94 11.88 -13.07
N LYS A 526 -9.09 12.22 -12.08
CA LYS A 526 -9.22 11.73 -10.71
C LYS A 526 -10.57 12.14 -10.09
N ARG A 527 -10.96 13.41 -10.20
CA ARG A 527 -12.22 13.91 -9.64
C ARG A 527 -13.44 13.30 -10.30
N TYR A 528 -13.38 13.04 -11.59
CA TYR A 528 -14.49 12.46 -12.34
C TYR A 528 -14.61 10.95 -12.13
N SER A 529 -13.50 10.23 -12.19
CA SER A 529 -13.49 8.77 -12.09
C SER A 529 -13.31 8.22 -10.68
N THR A 530 -12.87 9.05 -9.74
CA THR A 530 -12.52 8.70 -8.35
C THR A 530 -11.28 7.81 -8.20
N PHE A 531 -10.52 7.51 -9.28
CA PHE A 531 -9.31 6.71 -9.15
C PHE A 531 -8.34 7.31 -8.12
N GLY A 532 -7.68 6.44 -7.35
CA GLY A 532 -6.74 6.84 -6.32
C GLY A 532 -7.34 7.60 -5.14
N MET A 533 -8.69 7.64 -5.01
CA MET A 533 -9.38 8.29 -3.89
C MET A 533 -9.80 7.33 -2.79
N GLY A 534 -9.73 6.04 -3.05
CA GLY A 534 -10.10 5.00 -2.09
C GLY A 534 -9.06 4.75 -0.99
N PRO A 535 -9.25 3.73 -0.16
CA PRO A 535 -8.43 3.47 1.04
C PRO A 535 -6.93 3.26 0.78
N SER A 536 -6.53 2.74 -0.38
CA SER A 536 -5.12 2.58 -0.77
C SER A 536 -4.44 3.91 -1.12
N GLN A 537 -5.20 5.01 -1.25
CA GLN A 537 -4.72 6.33 -1.65
C GLN A 537 -3.97 6.32 -3.00
N GLY A 538 -4.39 5.43 -3.91
CA GLY A 538 -3.84 5.32 -5.26
C GLY A 538 -2.46 4.67 -5.37
N ARG A 539 -1.95 4.03 -4.33
CA ARG A 539 -0.63 3.39 -4.34
C ARG A 539 -0.48 2.34 -5.44
N HIS A 540 -1.58 1.69 -5.83
CA HIS A 540 -1.61 0.69 -6.90
C HIS A 540 -2.20 1.21 -8.21
N SER A 541 -2.87 2.36 -8.22
CA SER A 541 -3.62 2.86 -9.38
C SER A 541 -3.08 4.15 -9.99
N ASN A 542 -2.44 5.03 -9.21
CA ASN A 542 -2.02 6.35 -9.71
C ASN A 542 -1.04 6.25 -10.91
N LEU A 543 0.00 5.41 -10.80
CA LEU A 543 0.98 5.25 -11.88
C LEU A 543 0.34 4.61 -13.12
N LEU A 544 -0.50 3.59 -12.94
CA LEU A 544 -1.21 2.93 -14.05
C LEU A 544 -2.17 3.89 -14.76
N SER A 545 -2.97 4.64 -14.01
CA SER A 545 -3.91 5.62 -14.57
C SER A 545 -3.18 6.72 -15.35
N LEU A 546 -2.04 7.18 -14.84
CA LEU A 546 -1.20 8.18 -15.51
C LEU A 546 -0.62 7.62 -16.83
N ARG A 547 -0.19 6.37 -16.85
CA ARG A 547 0.28 5.68 -18.07
C ARG A 547 -0.81 5.55 -19.11
N VAL A 548 -2.04 5.20 -18.70
CA VAL A 548 -3.19 5.16 -19.62
C VAL A 548 -3.48 6.54 -20.18
N LEU A 549 -3.54 7.57 -19.33
CA LEU A 549 -3.78 8.95 -19.75
C LEU A 549 -2.72 9.43 -20.75
N ALA A 550 -1.43 9.23 -20.43
CA ALA A 550 -0.33 9.61 -21.30
C ALA A 550 -0.44 8.94 -22.69
N ARG A 551 -0.75 7.64 -22.71
CA ARG A 551 -0.93 6.88 -23.96
C ARG A 551 -2.12 7.36 -24.79
N LEU A 552 -3.26 7.64 -24.15
CA LEU A 552 -4.47 8.13 -24.85
C LEU A 552 -4.24 9.52 -25.45
N ARG A 553 -3.39 10.33 -24.82
CA ARG A 553 -3.01 11.65 -25.32
C ARG A 553 -1.83 11.66 -26.29
N GLY A 554 -1.18 10.50 -26.49
CA GLY A 554 0.06 10.41 -27.28
C GLY A 554 1.24 11.19 -26.67
N GLU A 555 1.28 11.34 -25.35
CA GLU A 555 2.29 12.10 -24.61
C GLU A 555 3.26 11.16 -23.88
N PRO A 556 4.55 11.56 -23.71
CA PRO A 556 5.51 10.79 -22.93
C PRO A 556 5.17 10.86 -21.44
N MET A 557 5.73 9.93 -20.66
CA MET A 557 5.65 9.96 -19.20
C MET A 557 6.57 11.02 -18.58
N ALA A 558 7.63 11.42 -19.28
CA ALA A 558 8.52 12.49 -18.86
C ALA A 558 7.75 13.80 -18.61
N GLY A 559 8.08 14.48 -17.53
CA GLY A 559 7.39 15.73 -17.12
C GLY A 559 6.00 15.54 -16.49
N LYS A 560 5.46 14.32 -16.48
CA LYS A 560 4.20 14.03 -15.76
C LYS A 560 4.42 13.99 -14.26
N GLN A 561 3.35 14.23 -13.51
CA GLN A 561 3.33 14.13 -12.05
C GLN A 561 2.13 13.31 -11.60
N THR A 562 2.32 12.49 -10.58
CA THR A 562 1.20 11.87 -9.86
C THR A 562 0.57 12.89 -8.91
N THR A 563 -0.63 12.59 -8.43
CA THR A 563 -1.30 13.46 -7.45
C THR A 563 -0.52 13.51 -6.13
N THR A 564 -0.49 14.68 -5.49
CA THR A 564 0.25 14.90 -4.23
C THR A 564 -0.42 14.19 -3.05
N SER A 565 0.37 13.48 -2.27
CA SER A 565 -0.07 12.88 -1.01
C SER A 565 -0.19 13.95 0.08
N ARG A 566 -1.31 13.93 0.82
CA ARG A 566 -1.51 14.79 2.00
C ARG A 566 -1.25 14.00 3.29
N PRO A 567 -0.88 14.65 4.40
CA PRO A 567 -1.00 14.03 5.72
C PRO A 567 -2.49 13.73 6.01
N PHE A 568 -2.88 12.56 6.42
CA PHE A 568 -2.06 11.39 6.69
C PHE A 568 -2.13 10.42 5.52
N THR A 569 -1.01 9.81 5.15
CA THR A 569 -0.98 8.83 4.04
C THR A 569 -1.43 7.44 4.44
N THR A 570 -1.51 7.17 5.73
CA THR A 570 -2.01 5.93 6.33
C THR A 570 -3.09 6.25 7.34
N PRO A 571 -4.09 5.37 7.56
CA PRO A 571 -5.11 5.57 8.57
C PRO A 571 -4.53 5.77 9.96
N VAL A 572 -5.04 6.77 10.67
CA VAL A 572 -4.67 7.10 12.05
C VAL A 572 -5.92 7.03 12.92
N PRO A 573 -5.88 6.39 14.10
CA PRO A 573 -7.02 6.38 15.02
C PRO A 573 -7.46 7.81 15.39
N LEU A 574 -8.77 8.08 15.39
CA LEU A 574 -9.30 9.40 15.76
C LEU A 574 -8.88 9.80 17.19
N SER A 575 -8.73 8.84 18.10
CA SER A 575 -8.22 9.07 19.46
C SER A 575 -6.82 9.70 19.49
N HIS A 576 -5.97 9.37 18.50
CA HIS A 576 -4.63 9.95 18.37
C HIS A 576 -4.67 11.41 17.91
N LEU A 577 -5.69 11.78 17.14
CA LEU A 577 -5.89 13.15 16.64
C LEU A 577 -6.73 13.99 17.59
N ALA A 578 -7.49 13.36 18.50
CA ALA A 578 -8.34 14.03 19.44
C ALA A 578 -7.54 15.00 20.31
N GLY A 579 -8.00 16.23 20.37
CA GLY A 579 -7.43 17.28 21.21
C GLY A 579 -8.00 17.25 22.62
N ARG A 580 -8.31 18.42 23.15
CA ARG A 580 -8.95 18.58 24.47
C ARG A 580 -10.36 17.99 24.45
N ILE A 581 -10.79 17.38 25.56
CA ILE A 581 -12.16 16.85 25.72
C ILE A 581 -13.21 17.98 25.83
N PHE A 582 -12.75 19.20 26.06
CA PHE A 582 -13.59 20.39 26.15
C PHE A 582 -12.96 21.54 25.36
N THR A 583 -13.79 22.41 24.84
CA THR A 583 -13.36 23.68 24.25
C THR A 583 -13.29 24.71 25.36
N PRO A 584 -12.08 25.19 25.75
CA PRO A 584 -11.99 26.22 26.79
C PRO A 584 -12.65 27.50 26.29
N ARG A 585 -13.51 28.08 27.14
CA ARG A 585 -14.09 29.38 26.89
C ARG A 585 -13.41 30.37 27.82
N ARG A 586 -12.52 31.18 27.29
CA ARG A 586 -11.86 32.23 28.03
C ARG A 586 -12.71 33.50 27.97
N ARG A 587 -12.88 34.17 29.12
CA ARG A 587 -13.65 35.39 29.25
C ARG A 587 -12.75 36.47 29.78
N THR A 588 -12.94 37.70 29.31
CA THR A 588 -12.26 38.88 29.88
C THR A 588 -12.88 39.23 31.22
N PRO A 589 -12.20 39.98 32.10
CA PRO A 589 -12.80 40.49 33.34
C PRO A 589 -14.05 41.35 33.08
N GLN A 590 -14.14 41.97 31.91
CA GLN A 590 -15.27 42.79 31.48
C GLN A 590 -16.44 41.99 30.90
N HIS A 591 -16.39 40.68 30.88
CA HIS A 591 -17.39 39.84 30.19
C HIS A 591 -18.82 40.11 30.67
N HIS A 592 -19.05 40.21 31.98
CA HIS A 592 -20.36 40.53 32.55
C HIS A 592 -20.89 41.91 32.13
N PHE A 593 -20.01 42.92 32.06
CA PHE A 593 -20.41 44.23 31.52
C PHE A 593 -20.91 44.13 30.09
N HIS A 594 -20.22 43.38 29.25
CA HIS A 594 -20.61 43.17 27.85
C HIS A 594 -21.95 42.43 27.74
N GLU A 595 -22.15 41.39 28.59
CA GLU A 595 -23.44 40.67 28.63
C GLU A 595 -24.60 41.59 29.05
N GLN A 596 -24.41 42.42 30.10
CA GLN A 596 -25.41 43.38 30.59
C GLN A 596 -25.78 44.47 29.57
N HIS A 597 -24.88 44.72 28.60
CA HIS A 597 -25.08 45.73 27.55
C HIS A 597 -25.40 45.08 26.19
N ASP A 598 -25.96 43.88 26.17
CA ASP A 598 -26.43 43.17 24.97
C ASP A 598 -25.37 42.99 23.88
N ALA A 599 -24.13 42.73 24.29
CA ALA A 599 -23.08 42.47 23.34
C ALA A 599 -23.32 41.14 22.58
N GLN A 600 -23.09 41.17 21.27
CA GLN A 600 -22.91 39.96 20.50
C GLN A 600 -21.44 39.56 20.56
N PHE A 601 -21.21 38.27 20.77
CA PHE A 601 -19.86 37.76 21.00
C PHE A 601 -19.36 36.97 19.80
N THR A 602 -18.08 37.13 19.53
CA THR A 602 -17.29 36.30 18.61
C THR A 602 -16.11 35.66 19.31
N TYR A 603 -15.56 34.60 18.71
CA TYR A 603 -14.36 33.95 19.24
C TYR A 603 -13.10 34.50 18.54
N ALA A 604 -12.17 35.03 19.33
CA ALA A 604 -10.80 35.31 18.91
C ALA A 604 -9.90 34.24 19.56
N ALA A 605 -9.56 33.20 18.81
CA ALA A 605 -9.03 31.94 19.33
C ALA A 605 -9.96 31.39 20.45
N ASP A 606 -9.44 31.11 21.65
CA ASP A 606 -10.22 30.61 22.79
C ASP A 606 -10.94 31.73 23.60
N TRP A 607 -10.76 33.01 23.24
CA TRP A 607 -11.32 34.14 23.95
C TRP A 607 -12.65 34.56 23.35
N LEU A 608 -13.68 34.65 24.22
CA LEU A 608 -14.95 35.24 23.87
C LEU A 608 -14.86 36.77 24.01
N ARG A 609 -15.00 37.47 22.91
CA ARG A 609 -14.91 38.94 22.81
C ARG A 609 -16.19 39.54 22.27
N PRO A 610 -16.58 40.75 22.73
CA PRO A 610 -17.69 41.46 22.10
C PRO A 610 -17.32 41.85 20.67
N GLU A 611 -18.20 41.52 19.72
CA GLU A 611 -18.10 41.92 18.33
C GLU A 611 -18.78 43.24 18.10
N TYR A 612 -20.03 43.34 18.61
CA TYR A 612 -20.82 44.60 18.61
C TYR A 612 -21.87 44.54 19.72
N TYR A 613 -22.45 45.71 20.03
CA TYR A 613 -23.56 45.82 20.94
C TYR A 613 -24.84 46.09 20.19
N ARG A 614 -25.91 45.36 20.53
CA ARG A 614 -27.23 45.65 19.97
C ARG A 614 -27.70 46.97 20.56
N ARG A 615 -27.99 47.95 19.74
CA ARG A 615 -28.64 49.17 20.19
C ARG A 615 -30.06 48.85 20.63
N LEU A 616 -30.38 49.03 21.91
CA LEU A 616 -31.71 48.97 22.44
C LEU A 616 -32.52 50.11 21.78
N GLY A 617 -33.46 49.77 20.91
CA GLY A 617 -34.49 50.66 20.41
C GLY A 617 -34.07 51.58 19.26
N LYS A 618 -34.22 51.15 18.06
CA LYS A 618 -34.92 51.87 16.96
C LYS A 618 -35.56 50.83 16.06
#